data_1845fbb5f7bafde7062cb266cf72fac9
#
_entry.id   1845fbb5f7bafde7062cb266cf72fac9
#
_cell.length_a   1.000
_cell.length_b   1.000
_cell.length_c   1.000
_cell.angle_alpha   90.00
_cell.angle_beta   90.00
_cell.angle_gamma   90.00
#
_symmetry.space_group_name_H-M   'P 1'
#
loop_
_entity.id
_entity.type
_entity.pdbx_description
1 polymer ?
#
loop_
_entity_poly.entity_id
_entity_poly.type
_entity_poly.pdbx_seq_one_letter_code
_entity_poly.pdbx_strand_id
1 'polypeptide(L)'
;LVMTGAIAFASAQTISFDKTTFDYGNVKAGSDGHRFFTVKNTGDKPLILTEVKPSCGCTTPEWSKDPILPGKETKIKVGYNTGIKGPFNKLIEVYSNDPANNRSVIYIKGNVEDLAGVATAVVAEKAAPANKVSGGKFDKSKAKKLSATTTVAPAK
;
A
#
# COMPACT_ATOMS: atom_id res chain seq x y z
N LEU A 1 -51.88 -23.36 -18.87
CA LEU A 1 -50.55 -23.98 -18.98
C LEU A 1 -49.54 -22.98 -18.42
N VAL A 2 -49.16 -23.15 -17.14
CA VAL A 2 -48.19 -22.31 -16.45
C VAL A 2 -46.82 -22.94 -16.72
N MET A 3 -45.99 -22.30 -17.56
CA MET A 3 -44.59 -22.67 -17.72
C MET A 3 -43.79 -22.07 -16.55
N THR A 4 -43.46 -22.87 -15.59
CA THR A 4 -42.47 -22.55 -14.54
C THR A 4 -41.08 -22.71 -15.13
N GLY A 5 -40.50 -21.59 -15.53
CA GLY A 5 -39.11 -21.53 -15.97
C GLY A 5 -38.19 -21.75 -14.75
N ALA A 6 -37.50 -22.87 -14.67
CA ALA A 6 -36.45 -23.12 -13.71
C ALA A 6 -35.25 -22.26 -14.07
N ILE A 7 -34.95 -21.21 -13.27
CA ILE A 7 -33.71 -20.45 -13.38
C ILE A 7 -32.60 -21.35 -12.82
N ALA A 8 -31.85 -22.00 -13.70
CA ALA A 8 -30.63 -22.70 -13.33
C ALA A 8 -29.57 -21.64 -12.92
N PHE A 9 -29.31 -21.50 -11.64
CA PHE A 9 -28.14 -20.78 -11.16
C PHE A 9 -26.90 -21.59 -11.58
N ALA A 10 -26.17 -21.07 -12.55
CA ALA A 10 -24.90 -21.66 -12.96
C ALA A 10 -23.91 -21.49 -11.79
N SER A 11 -23.70 -22.57 -11.06
CA SER A 11 -22.67 -22.64 -10.01
C SER A 11 -21.29 -22.47 -10.62
N ALA A 12 -20.56 -21.44 -10.22
CA ALA A 12 -19.23 -21.13 -10.74
C ALA A 12 -18.25 -20.67 -9.65
N GLN A 13 -16.97 -20.89 -9.91
CA GLN A 13 -15.92 -20.22 -9.17
C GLN A 13 -15.91 -18.75 -9.60
N THR A 14 -15.71 -17.83 -8.65
CA THR A 14 -15.61 -16.41 -8.97
C THR A 14 -14.49 -15.78 -8.16
N ILE A 15 -13.49 -15.26 -8.87
CA ILE A 15 -12.36 -14.56 -8.27
C ILE A 15 -12.72 -13.10 -7.99
N SER A 16 -12.40 -12.64 -6.79
CA SER A 16 -12.51 -11.24 -6.39
C SER A 16 -11.25 -10.79 -5.65
N PHE A 17 -10.86 -9.55 -5.85
CA PHE A 17 -9.72 -8.94 -5.18
C PHE A 17 -10.19 -7.83 -4.25
N ASP A 18 -9.53 -7.67 -3.09
CA ASP A 18 -9.73 -6.52 -2.20
C ASP A 18 -9.33 -5.21 -2.88
N LYS A 19 -8.29 -5.28 -3.70
CA LYS A 19 -7.78 -4.20 -4.53
C LYS A 19 -7.07 -4.78 -5.75
N THR A 20 -7.13 -4.08 -6.86
CA THR A 20 -6.42 -4.44 -8.09
C THR A 20 -5.15 -3.62 -8.30
N THR A 21 -4.95 -2.57 -7.50
CA THR A 21 -3.74 -1.73 -7.55
C THR A 21 -3.25 -1.47 -6.14
N PHE A 22 -1.97 -1.69 -5.92
CA PHE A 22 -1.30 -1.30 -4.69
C PHE A 22 -0.33 -0.16 -4.98
N ASP A 23 -0.58 0.98 -4.35
CA ASP A 23 0.32 2.13 -4.42
C ASP A 23 1.29 2.09 -3.22
N TYR A 24 2.58 1.98 -3.53
CA TYR A 24 3.65 1.98 -2.53
C TYR A 24 3.99 3.40 -2.04
N GLY A 25 3.56 4.43 -2.79
CA GLY A 25 4.03 5.79 -2.56
C GLY A 25 5.53 5.91 -2.78
N ASN A 26 6.18 6.77 -2.01
CA ASN A 26 7.63 6.88 -1.99
C ASN A 26 8.22 5.84 -1.03
N VAL A 27 9.10 5.01 -1.54
CA VAL A 27 9.71 3.87 -0.85
C VAL A 27 11.21 4.12 -0.75
N LYS A 28 11.77 3.88 0.44
CA LYS A 28 13.23 3.96 0.62
C LYS A 28 13.93 2.84 -0.13
N ALA A 29 15.00 3.15 -0.84
CA ALA A 29 15.85 2.17 -1.49
C ALA A 29 16.36 1.13 -0.48
N GLY A 30 16.26 -0.15 -0.83
CA GLY A 30 16.64 -1.27 0.03
C GLY A 30 15.68 -1.60 1.18
N SER A 31 14.51 -0.94 1.25
CA SER A 31 13.47 -1.30 2.23
C SER A 31 12.63 -2.48 1.78
N ASP A 32 11.77 -2.99 2.67
CA ASP A 32 10.88 -4.11 2.34
C ASP A 32 9.88 -3.73 1.24
N GLY A 33 10.02 -4.40 0.10
CA GLY A 33 9.18 -4.25 -1.07
C GLY A 33 8.00 -5.22 -1.13
N HIS A 34 7.70 -5.97 -0.07
CA HIS A 34 6.60 -6.93 -0.08
C HIS A 34 5.26 -6.27 0.23
N ARG A 35 4.22 -6.65 -0.52
CA ARG A 35 2.84 -6.26 -0.30
C ARG A 35 1.91 -7.45 -0.53
N PHE A 36 0.72 -7.39 0.04
CA PHE A 36 -0.25 -8.46 -0.04
C PHE A 36 -1.51 -7.99 -0.76
N PHE A 37 -2.00 -8.85 -1.65
CA PHE A 37 -3.32 -8.75 -2.26
C PHE A 37 -4.17 -9.87 -1.69
N THR A 38 -5.36 -9.54 -1.24
CA THR A 38 -6.32 -10.54 -0.79
C THR A 38 -7.17 -10.98 -1.97
N VAL A 39 -7.22 -12.28 -2.20
CA VAL A 39 -8.06 -12.92 -3.20
C VAL A 39 -9.16 -13.67 -2.47
N LYS A 40 -10.40 -13.40 -2.82
CA LYS A 40 -11.57 -14.03 -2.27
C LYS A 40 -12.31 -14.84 -3.33
N ASN A 41 -12.77 -16.03 -2.97
CA ASN A 41 -13.70 -16.79 -3.76
C ASN A 41 -15.12 -16.36 -3.41
N THR A 42 -15.78 -15.66 -4.30
CA THR A 42 -17.18 -15.21 -4.16
C THR A 42 -18.15 -16.15 -4.87
N GLY A 43 -17.65 -17.19 -5.54
CA GLY A 43 -18.44 -18.26 -6.14
C GLY A 43 -18.82 -19.34 -5.15
N ASP A 44 -19.45 -20.39 -5.65
CA ASP A 44 -19.95 -21.54 -4.89
C ASP A 44 -19.16 -22.84 -5.12
N LYS A 45 -18.11 -22.79 -5.96
CA LYS A 45 -17.15 -23.88 -6.18
C LYS A 45 -15.73 -23.48 -5.79
N PRO A 46 -14.87 -24.45 -5.46
CA PRO A 46 -13.48 -24.17 -5.10
C PRO A 46 -12.74 -23.43 -6.21
N LEU A 47 -12.11 -22.30 -5.87
CA LEU A 47 -11.28 -21.50 -6.76
C LEU A 47 -9.81 -21.88 -6.58
N ILE A 48 -9.11 -22.09 -7.69
CA ILE A 48 -7.69 -22.44 -7.69
C ILE A 48 -6.92 -21.36 -8.47
N LEU A 49 -5.87 -20.82 -7.87
CA LEU A 49 -4.93 -19.97 -8.56
C LEU A 49 -3.89 -20.85 -9.26
N THR A 50 -3.95 -20.91 -10.57
CA THR A 50 -3.11 -21.80 -11.39
C THR A 50 -1.74 -21.21 -11.64
N GLU A 51 -1.65 -19.91 -11.89
CA GLU A 51 -0.41 -19.20 -12.16
C GLU A 51 -0.51 -17.74 -11.73
N VAL A 52 0.59 -17.18 -11.23
CA VAL A 52 0.76 -15.74 -11.00
C VAL A 52 2.04 -15.29 -11.69
N LYS A 53 1.90 -14.50 -12.75
CA LYS A 53 2.98 -14.13 -13.65
C LYS A 53 3.29 -12.64 -13.59
N PRO A 54 4.50 -12.24 -13.16
CA PRO A 54 4.90 -10.84 -13.16
C PRO A 54 5.33 -10.39 -14.55
N SER A 55 5.19 -9.10 -14.85
CA SER A 55 5.63 -8.51 -16.11
C SER A 55 7.15 -8.34 -16.23
N CYS A 56 7.90 -8.46 -15.13
CA CYS A 56 9.37 -8.37 -15.12
C CYS A 56 9.97 -9.23 -13.99
N GLY A 57 11.24 -9.55 -14.10
CA GLY A 57 12.00 -10.23 -13.04
C GLY A 57 12.27 -9.38 -11.79
N CYS A 58 11.87 -8.11 -11.79
CA CYS A 58 11.96 -7.19 -10.65
C CYS A 58 10.82 -7.37 -9.65
N THR A 59 9.85 -8.22 -9.98
CA THR A 59 8.67 -8.52 -9.17
C THR A 59 8.59 -10.03 -8.95
N THR A 60 8.46 -10.43 -7.69
CA THR A 60 8.39 -11.84 -7.29
C THR A 60 7.07 -12.11 -6.56
N PRO A 61 6.09 -12.71 -7.24
CA PRO A 61 4.86 -13.13 -6.59
C PRO A 61 5.02 -14.49 -5.91
N GLU A 62 4.42 -14.64 -4.72
CA GLU A 62 4.29 -15.89 -4.00
C GLU A 62 2.82 -16.12 -3.66
N TRP A 63 2.30 -17.32 -3.91
CA TRP A 63 0.90 -17.67 -3.66
C TRP A 63 0.75 -19.15 -3.32
N SER A 64 -0.37 -19.52 -2.69
CA SER A 64 -0.75 -20.92 -2.51
C SER A 64 -1.53 -21.42 -3.72
N LYS A 65 -1.29 -22.69 -4.06
CA LYS A 65 -2.08 -23.44 -5.06
C LYS A 65 -3.24 -24.21 -4.43
N ASP A 66 -3.42 -24.10 -3.11
CA ASP A 66 -4.53 -24.75 -2.42
C ASP A 66 -5.87 -24.17 -2.89
N PRO A 67 -6.91 -25.02 -3.01
CA PRO A 67 -8.23 -24.56 -3.37
C PRO A 67 -8.80 -23.59 -2.34
N ILE A 68 -9.23 -22.43 -2.80
CA ILE A 68 -9.94 -21.44 -1.99
C ILE A 68 -11.42 -21.84 -1.98
N LEU A 69 -11.92 -22.29 -0.85
CA LEU A 69 -13.32 -22.70 -0.71
C LEU A 69 -14.27 -21.50 -0.87
N PRO A 70 -15.55 -21.74 -1.20
CA PRO A 70 -16.56 -20.70 -1.29
C PRO A 70 -16.59 -19.79 -0.06
N GLY A 71 -16.56 -18.47 -0.29
CA GLY A 71 -16.54 -17.47 0.76
C GLY A 71 -15.20 -17.31 1.51
N LYS A 72 -14.21 -18.14 1.23
CA LYS A 72 -12.86 -18.04 1.81
C LYS A 72 -11.96 -17.15 0.98
N GLU A 73 -10.84 -16.76 1.61
CA GLU A 73 -9.84 -15.90 1.02
C GLU A 73 -8.43 -16.45 1.20
N THR A 74 -7.53 -16.04 0.33
CA THR A 74 -6.08 -16.27 0.41
C THR A 74 -5.33 -14.99 0.08
N LYS A 75 -4.02 -14.99 0.29
CA LYS A 75 -3.17 -13.84 0.00
C LYS A 75 -2.15 -14.17 -1.07
N ILE A 76 -1.98 -13.26 -2.01
CA ILE A 76 -0.85 -13.24 -2.93
C ILE A 76 0.15 -12.24 -2.36
N LYS A 77 1.34 -12.71 -2.01
CA LYS A 77 2.45 -11.86 -1.58
C LYS A 77 3.23 -11.45 -2.82
N VAL A 78 3.39 -10.16 -3.04
CA VAL A 78 4.11 -9.59 -4.17
C VAL A 78 5.30 -8.82 -3.66
N GLY A 79 6.51 -9.24 -4.02
CA GLY A 79 7.75 -8.54 -3.74
C GLY A 79 8.18 -7.67 -4.92
N TYR A 80 8.60 -6.45 -4.66
CA TYR A 80 9.28 -5.57 -5.63
C TYR A 80 10.71 -5.31 -5.18
N ASN A 81 11.65 -5.35 -6.13
CA ASN A 81 13.05 -5.07 -5.85
C ASN A 81 13.28 -3.56 -5.63
N THR A 82 13.26 -3.14 -4.38
CA THR A 82 13.50 -1.75 -3.96
C THR A 82 14.98 -1.31 -4.08
N GLY A 83 15.87 -2.16 -4.54
CA GLY A 83 17.21 -1.76 -4.98
C GLY A 83 17.19 -0.99 -6.30
N ILE A 84 16.11 -1.10 -7.08
CA ILE A 84 15.93 -0.39 -8.34
C ILE A 84 15.27 0.96 -8.04
N LYS A 85 16.03 2.05 -8.19
CA LYS A 85 15.58 3.41 -7.93
C LYS A 85 14.70 3.95 -9.07
N GLY A 86 13.82 4.87 -8.71
CA GLY A 86 12.92 5.56 -9.63
C GLY A 86 11.48 5.08 -9.58
N PRO A 87 10.62 5.67 -10.41
CA PRO A 87 9.21 5.31 -10.48
C PRO A 87 9.01 3.93 -11.10
N PHE A 88 8.05 3.20 -10.57
CA PHE A 88 7.67 1.91 -11.11
C PHE A 88 6.15 1.76 -11.21
N ASN A 89 5.75 1.04 -12.25
CA ASN A 89 4.38 0.55 -12.43
C ASN A 89 4.49 -0.83 -13.08
N LYS A 90 4.14 -1.87 -12.33
CA LYS A 90 4.30 -3.26 -12.76
C LYS A 90 2.96 -3.97 -12.73
N LEU A 91 2.77 -4.80 -13.73
CA LEU A 91 1.59 -5.62 -13.94
C LEU A 91 1.91 -7.05 -13.50
N ILE A 92 0.95 -7.68 -12.83
CA ILE A 92 1.00 -9.09 -12.44
C ILE A 92 -0.30 -9.74 -12.93
N GLU A 93 -0.16 -10.77 -13.74
CA GLU A 93 -1.26 -11.59 -14.22
C GLU A 93 -1.56 -12.70 -13.23
N VAL A 94 -2.80 -12.85 -12.86
CA VAL A 94 -3.29 -13.91 -11.97
C VAL A 94 -4.21 -14.81 -12.77
N TYR A 95 -3.82 -16.05 -12.93
CA TYR A 95 -4.61 -17.06 -13.63
C TYR A 95 -5.32 -17.96 -12.63
N SER A 96 -6.56 -18.30 -12.93
CA SER A 96 -7.40 -19.15 -12.09
C SER A 96 -8.32 -20.03 -12.90
N ASN A 97 -9.00 -20.95 -12.23
CA ASN A 97 -10.04 -21.79 -12.83
C ASN A 97 -11.42 -21.10 -12.91
N ASP A 98 -11.51 -19.79 -12.69
CA ASP A 98 -12.74 -19.01 -12.89
C ASP A 98 -13.11 -19.02 -14.38
N PRO A 99 -14.29 -19.54 -14.77
CA PRO A 99 -14.66 -19.63 -16.18
C PRO A 99 -15.00 -18.28 -16.82
N ALA A 100 -15.38 -17.29 -16.01
CA ALA A 100 -15.67 -15.95 -16.50
C ALA A 100 -14.43 -15.05 -16.50
N ASN A 101 -13.52 -15.25 -15.53
CA ASN A 101 -12.33 -14.43 -15.34
C ASN A 101 -11.10 -15.31 -15.09
N ASN A 102 -10.78 -16.17 -16.07
CA ASN A 102 -9.62 -17.06 -15.97
C ASN A 102 -8.28 -16.32 -15.88
N ARG A 103 -8.25 -15.04 -16.27
CA ARG A 103 -7.08 -14.15 -16.19
C ARG A 103 -7.51 -12.80 -15.59
N SER A 104 -6.96 -12.49 -14.45
CA SER A 104 -7.12 -11.19 -13.79
C SER A 104 -5.78 -10.47 -13.77
N VAL A 105 -5.81 -9.14 -13.63
CA VAL A 105 -4.60 -8.32 -13.60
C VAL A 105 -4.60 -7.46 -12.36
N ILE A 106 -3.48 -7.48 -11.65
CA ILE A 106 -3.22 -6.57 -10.54
C ILE A 106 -1.97 -5.74 -10.81
N TYR A 107 -1.89 -4.57 -10.21
CA TYR A 107 -0.82 -3.61 -10.43
C TYR A 107 -0.15 -3.23 -9.12
N ILE A 108 1.16 -3.03 -9.19
CA ILE A 108 1.92 -2.35 -8.15
C ILE A 108 2.57 -1.11 -8.76
N LYS A 109 2.50 0.00 -8.06
CA LYS A 109 3.12 1.26 -8.49
C LYS A 109 3.73 1.97 -7.30
N GLY A 110 4.69 2.83 -7.56
CA GLY A 110 5.37 3.63 -6.55
C GLY A 110 6.62 4.27 -7.10
N ASN A 111 7.41 4.85 -6.21
CA ASN A 111 8.68 5.47 -6.54
C ASN A 111 9.71 5.08 -5.48
N VAL A 112 10.85 4.55 -5.90
CA VAL A 112 11.95 4.19 -5.00
C VAL A 112 12.96 5.30 -4.97
N GLU A 113 13.18 5.88 -3.80
CA GLU A 113 14.07 7.02 -3.57
C GLU A 113 15.12 6.74 -2.50
N ASP A 114 16.26 7.40 -2.60
CA ASP A 114 17.20 7.53 -1.50
C ASP A 114 16.67 8.58 -0.52
N LEU A 115 15.87 8.17 0.46
CA LEU A 115 15.34 9.08 1.48
C LEU A 115 16.42 9.64 2.42
N ALA A 116 17.68 9.28 2.24
CA ALA A 116 18.80 9.85 2.99
C ALA A 116 19.05 11.35 2.64
N GLY A 117 18.49 11.86 1.53
CA GLY A 117 18.62 13.24 1.09
C GLY A 117 17.39 14.13 1.31
N VAL A 118 16.26 13.57 1.76
CA VAL A 118 14.99 14.31 1.83
C VAL A 118 14.85 15.11 3.14
N ALA A 119 15.73 14.91 4.10
CA ALA A 119 15.72 15.69 5.35
C ALA A 119 16.09 17.18 5.17
N THR A 120 16.52 17.59 3.96
CA THR A 120 16.96 18.97 3.72
C THR A 120 16.08 19.74 2.73
N ALA A 121 15.05 19.12 2.13
CA ALA A 121 14.24 19.77 1.10
C ALA A 121 12.84 20.22 1.56
N VAL A 122 12.51 20.10 2.85
CA VAL A 122 11.19 20.53 3.37
C VAL A 122 11.22 21.91 4.03
N VAL A 123 12.33 22.64 3.92
CA VAL A 123 12.45 24.01 4.49
C VAL A 123 12.57 25.10 3.42
N ALA A 124 12.34 24.77 2.17
CA ALA A 124 12.46 25.75 1.09
C ALA A 124 11.21 25.79 0.20
N GLU A 125 10.02 25.86 0.79
CA GLU A 125 8.87 26.41 0.08
C GLU A 125 7.82 26.94 1.05
N LYS A 126 8.09 28.09 1.59
CA LYS A 126 7.10 29.13 1.87
C LYS A 126 7.76 30.47 2.05
N ALA A 127 8.26 31.02 0.98
CA ALA A 127 8.47 32.46 0.86
C ALA A 127 7.26 32.99 0.10
N ALA A 128 6.23 33.36 0.81
CA ALA A 128 5.23 34.30 0.31
C ALA A 128 5.79 35.71 0.39
N PRO A 129 5.46 36.60 -0.56
CA PRO A 129 6.14 37.86 -0.73
C PRO A 129 5.89 38.83 0.40
N ALA A 130 6.98 39.53 0.76
CA ALA A 130 7.00 40.63 1.66
C ALA A 130 5.98 41.70 1.31
N ASN A 131 5.14 42.07 2.27
CA ASN A 131 4.59 43.41 2.27
C ASN A 131 5.26 44.21 3.38
N LYS A 132 5.91 45.26 2.93
CA LYS A 132 6.62 46.28 3.63
C LYS A 132 5.65 47.10 4.45
N VAL A 133 5.75 47.11 5.77
CA VAL A 133 5.31 48.21 6.59
C VAL A 133 6.32 48.49 7.70
N SER A 134 6.79 49.68 7.60
CA SER A 134 7.61 50.50 8.44
C SER A 134 7.26 50.52 9.91
N GLY A 135 8.30 50.57 10.75
CA GLY A 135 8.29 51.42 11.92
C GLY A 135 7.85 50.81 13.24
N GLY A 136 8.72 50.72 14.18
CA GLY A 136 8.38 50.45 15.55
C GLY A 136 9.58 50.07 16.40
N LYS A 137 10.35 51.10 16.81
CA LYS A 137 11.25 51.04 17.95
C LYS A 137 10.53 50.50 19.18
N PHE A 138 11.30 49.85 19.99
CA PHE A 138 11.14 49.72 21.47
C PHE A 138 11.35 48.27 21.89
N ASP A 139 11.99 47.97 22.91
CA ASP A 139 12.77 48.55 23.97
C ASP A 139 13.40 47.39 24.75
N LYS A 140 14.58 47.61 25.15
CA LYS A 140 15.33 46.78 26.07
C LYS A 140 14.74 46.97 27.44
N SER A 141 14.28 45.93 28.09
CA SER A 141 14.55 45.68 29.51
C SER A 141 13.59 44.66 30.12
N LYS A 142 14.09 43.75 30.66
CA LYS A 142 14.05 43.23 32.01
C LYS A 142 14.08 41.70 32.06
N ALA A 143 15.27 41.24 32.20
CA ALA A 143 15.51 40.00 32.88
C ALA A 143 14.94 40.02 34.27
N LYS A 144 14.22 38.96 34.67
CA LYS A 144 14.10 38.63 36.08
C LYS A 144 14.03 37.11 36.24
N LYS A 145 15.17 36.63 36.56
CA LYS A 145 15.57 35.47 37.30
C LYS A 145 14.54 35.18 38.41
N LEU A 146 14.06 33.95 38.46
CA LEU A 146 13.72 33.29 39.71
C LEU A 146 13.96 31.80 39.59
N SER A 147 14.86 31.46 40.31
CA SER A 147 15.56 30.29 40.74
C SER A 147 14.73 29.51 41.75
N ALA A 148 15.02 28.23 41.80
CA ALA A 148 14.96 27.34 42.96
C ALA A 148 13.57 26.74 43.28
N THR A 149 13.41 25.52 43.68
CA THR A 149 14.16 24.62 44.52
C THR A 149 13.35 23.33 44.62
N THR A 150 13.94 22.20 44.28
CA THR A 150 14.31 21.09 45.17
C THR A 150 13.26 20.61 46.18
N THR A 151 12.95 19.31 46.13
CA THR A 151 13.05 18.37 47.27
C THR A 151 12.39 17.05 46.88
N VAL A 152 13.11 16.00 46.55
CA VAL A 152 13.60 14.90 47.40
C VAL A 152 12.49 14.04 48.06
N ALA A 153 12.48 12.79 47.55
CA ALA A 153 12.09 11.48 48.07
C ALA A 153 12.02 11.34 49.62
N PRO A 154 11.72 10.17 50.27
CA PRO A 154 11.69 8.80 49.74
C PRO A 154 10.61 7.87 50.36
N ALA A 155 10.61 6.65 49.80
CA ALA A 155 10.44 5.33 50.40
C ALA A 155 9.38 5.04 51.49
N LYS A 156 8.58 4.03 51.20
CA LYS A 156 8.56 2.74 51.89
C LYS A 156 7.69 1.74 51.12
#